data_08a0758333e47327da8e6a1ad613e6f2
#
_entry.id   08a0758333e47327da8e6a1ad613e6f2
#
_cell.length_a   1.000
_cell.length_b   1.000
_cell.length_c   1.000
_cell.angle_alpha   90.00
_cell.angle_beta   90.00
_cell.angle_gamma   90.00
#
_symmetry.space_group_name_H-M   'P 1'
#
loop_
_entity.id
_entity.type
_entity.pdbx_description
1 polymer ?
#
loop_
_entity_poly.entity_id
_entity_poly.type
_entity_poly.pdbx_seq_one_letter_code
_entity_poly.pdbx_strand_id
1 'polypeptide(L)'
;EPTVDLEDKRLKNVLINALDIYFTSKEYLNNNNVKKIVLSHAVYIQYAILGRIALSLGIDVYTFPWERVVHKLTSDHLVPTPRHLEYREIFEKKSKKSDHKDQSRKILNDRLNGQIDRGIAYMKTSPYADTSDSNQKIFLNNGKPKVALMMHCFYDAPHIYKDMIFEDFFEWIEFVFSRVEKMDVDFVVKPHPNAQPLNNEIIENLKKKYPNIRFLNKNTSNKRIILEGIDLLLTVYGTVGHEFAYHGVKVLMAGDNPTAAYNFSLLPSTKEQYEYYLMNIDKIELTINKEDIEEFFYMHYLDIGDGRIEGNNDLFFVRKRDYDPSNKNMFIELIDDASVKKFDSVFDSFSKAIEQVD
;
A
#
# COMPACT_ATOMS: atom_id res chain seq x y z
N GLU A 1 -17.72 -3.52 14.34
CA GLU A 1 -18.69 -3.11 13.32
C GLU A 1 -18.05 -3.24 11.97
N PRO A 2 -18.76 -3.72 10.93
CA PRO A 2 -18.20 -3.80 9.61
C PRO A 2 -17.83 -2.41 9.09
N THR A 3 -16.86 -2.31 8.21
CA THR A 3 -16.41 -1.02 7.60
C THR A 3 -17.57 -0.34 6.86
N VAL A 4 -18.55 -1.12 6.38
CA VAL A 4 -19.77 -0.60 5.76
C VAL A 4 -20.94 -0.75 6.74
N ASP A 5 -21.37 0.38 7.28
CA ASP A 5 -22.61 0.48 8.05
C ASP A 5 -23.80 0.67 7.09
N LEU A 6 -24.68 -0.33 7.01
CA LEU A 6 -25.83 -0.31 6.11
C LEU A 6 -26.88 0.76 6.49
N GLU A 7 -26.88 1.21 7.73
CA GLU A 7 -27.77 2.29 8.22
C GLU A 7 -27.16 3.69 8.06
N ASP A 8 -25.89 3.77 7.64
CA ASP A 8 -25.24 5.07 7.44
C ASP A 8 -25.87 5.83 6.25
N LYS A 9 -26.41 7.00 6.53
CA LYS A 9 -27.01 7.86 5.50
C LYS A 9 -26.04 8.22 4.39
N ARG A 10 -24.73 8.23 4.64
CA ARG A 10 -23.68 8.47 3.65
C ARG A 10 -23.62 7.34 2.62
N LEU A 11 -23.91 6.09 3.01
CA LEU A 11 -23.91 4.94 2.11
C LEU A 11 -24.88 5.14 0.95
N LYS A 12 -26.09 5.68 1.22
CA LYS A 12 -27.06 5.98 0.17
C LYS A 12 -26.49 6.92 -0.88
N ASN A 13 -25.79 7.97 -0.47
CA ASN A 13 -25.19 8.93 -1.39
C ASN A 13 -24.04 8.30 -2.21
N VAL A 14 -23.25 7.44 -1.59
CA VAL A 14 -22.19 6.67 -2.26
C VAL A 14 -22.79 5.74 -3.32
N LEU A 15 -23.87 5.04 -3.00
CA LEU A 15 -24.56 4.15 -3.94
C LEU A 15 -25.20 4.91 -5.10
N ILE A 16 -25.85 6.06 -4.85
CA ILE A 16 -26.41 6.93 -5.90
C ILE A 16 -25.28 7.37 -6.84
N ASN A 17 -24.18 7.87 -6.30
CA ASN A 17 -23.03 8.30 -7.11
C ASN A 17 -22.44 7.12 -7.92
N ALA A 18 -22.33 5.94 -7.34
CA ALA A 18 -21.86 4.74 -8.03
C ALA A 18 -22.79 4.36 -9.21
N LEU A 19 -24.11 4.45 -9.01
CA LEU A 19 -25.10 4.18 -10.06
C LEU A 19 -25.03 5.25 -11.17
N ASP A 20 -24.89 6.52 -10.82
CA ASP A 20 -24.74 7.60 -11.80
C ASP A 20 -23.48 7.39 -12.66
N ILE A 21 -22.36 7.05 -12.05
CA ILE A 21 -21.11 6.70 -12.76
C ILE A 21 -21.35 5.49 -13.66
N TYR A 22 -22.02 4.45 -13.16
CA TYR A 22 -22.30 3.24 -13.92
C TYR A 22 -23.12 3.54 -15.18
N PHE A 23 -24.27 4.21 -15.04
CA PHE A 23 -25.16 4.46 -16.16
C PHE A 23 -24.54 5.43 -17.17
N THR A 24 -23.94 6.52 -16.69
CA THR A 24 -23.28 7.50 -17.57
C THR A 24 -22.11 6.87 -18.33
N SER A 25 -21.26 6.10 -17.66
CA SER A 25 -20.13 5.42 -18.31
C SER A 25 -20.61 4.40 -19.34
N LYS A 26 -21.60 3.59 -19.00
CA LYS A 26 -22.17 2.58 -19.91
C LYS A 26 -22.80 3.20 -21.14
N GLU A 27 -23.57 4.28 -20.96
CA GLU A 27 -24.17 5.02 -22.06
C GLU A 27 -23.09 5.62 -22.97
N TYR A 28 -22.10 6.29 -22.39
CA TYR A 28 -21.01 6.90 -23.15
C TYR A 28 -20.23 5.86 -23.97
N LEU A 29 -19.83 4.75 -23.35
CA LEU A 29 -19.03 3.72 -24.01
C LEU A 29 -19.82 2.98 -25.11
N ASN A 30 -21.13 2.81 -24.95
CA ASN A 30 -21.97 2.20 -25.98
C ASN A 30 -22.19 3.12 -27.17
N ASN A 31 -22.24 4.43 -26.95
CA ASN A 31 -22.54 5.41 -27.98
C ASN A 31 -21.30 5.96 -28.68
N ASN A 32 -20.10 5.64 -28.22
CA ASN A 32 -18.84 6.15 -28.76
C ASN A 32 -17.88 5.01 -29.10
N ASN A 33 -17.10 5.18 -30.16
CA ASN A 33 -16.12 4.19 -30.61
C ASN A 33 -14.83 4.26 -29.77
N VAL A 34 -14.93 3.96 -28.47
CA VAL A 34 -13.78 3.92 -27.55
C VAL A 34 -13.05 2.59 -27.72
N LYS A 35 -11.75 2.63 -27.94
CA LYS A 35 -10.91 1.42 -28.08
C LYS A 35 -10.06 1.14 -26.87
N LYS A 36 -9.55 2.18 -26.23
CA LYS A 36 -8.65 2.08 -25.08
C LYS A 36 -9.04 3.11 -24.03
N ILE A 37 -8.90 2.74 -22.76
CA ILE A 37 -9.09 3.63 -21.61
C ILE A 37 -7.82 3.61 -20.77
N VAL A 38 -7.37 4.78 -20.35
CA VAL A 38 -6.23 4.93 -19.46
C VAL A 38 -6.72 5.55 -18.15
N LEU A 39 -6.47 4.88 -17.04
CA LEU A 39 -6.86 5.29 -15.69
C LEU A 39 -5.61 5.46 -14.82
N SER A 40 -5.67 6.37 -13.85
CA SER A 40 -4.59 6.45 -12.85
C SER A 40 -4.47 5.17 -12.00
N HIS A 41 -5.61 4.58 -11.68
CA HIS A 41 -5.76 3.29 -10.98
C HIS A 41 -7.22 2.81 -11.10
N ALA A 42 -7.51 1.56 -10.74
CA ALA A 42 -8.85 0.98 -10.80
C ALA A 42 -9.38 0.52 -9.43
N VAL A 43 -8.99 1.21 -8.35
CA VAL A 43 -9.29 0.79 -6.97
C VAL A 43 -10.55 1.42 -6.42
N TYR A 44 -10.79 2.71 -6.65
CA TYR A 44 -11.93 3.43 -6.10
C TYR A 44 -13.11 3.50 -7.06
N ILE A 45 -14.31 3.69 -6.52
CA ILE A 45 -15.59 3.68 -7.25
C ILE A 45 -15.54 4.50 -8.55
N GLN A 46 -14.99 5.71 -8.51
CA GLN A 46 -14.93 6.61 -9.65
C GLN A 46 -14.10 6.10 -10.83
N TYR A 47 -13.13 5.22 -10.59
CA TYR A 47 -12.28 4.63 -11.62
C TYR A 47 -12.63 3.16 -11.89
N ALA A 48 -12.89 2.39 -10.83
CA ALA A 48 -13.14 0.96 -10.93
C ALA A 48 -14.41 0.64 -11.72
N ILE A 49 -15.47 1.42 -11.56
CA ILE A 49 -16.75 1.20 -12.28
C ILE A 49 -16.53 1.37 -13.78
N LEU A 50 -15.90 2.47 -14.20
CA LEU A 50 -15.57 2.71 -15.60
C LEU A 50 -14.71 1.61 -16.19
N GLY A 51 -13.64 1.22 -15.48
CA GLY A 51 -12.74 0.13 -15.92
C GLY A 51 -13.46 -1.19 -16.07
N ARG A 52 -14.32 -1.58 -15.13
CA ARG A 52 -15.10 -2.83 -15.18
C ARG A 52 -16.09 -2.85 -16.33
N ILE A 53 -16.80 -1.73 -16.58
CA ILE A 53 -17.72 -1.62 -17.72
C ILE A 53 -16.94 -1.75 -19.02
N ALA A 54 -15.82 -1.04 -19.16
CA ALA A 54 -15.00 -1.08 -20.37
C ALA A 54 -14.51 -2.51 -20.67
N LEU A 55 -13.97 -3.20 -19.68
CA LEU A 55 -13.53 -4.61 -19.83
C LEU A 55 -14.71 -5.52 -20.24
N SER A 56 -15.91 -5.31 -19.67
CA SER A 56 -17.10 -6.10 -20.02
C SER A 56 -17.58 -5.84 -21.46
N LEU A 57 -17.20 -4.72 -22.04
CA LEU A 57 -17.49 -4.36 -23.44
C LEU A 57 -16.35 -4.71 -24.40
N GLY A 58 -15.30 -5.36 -23.93
CA GLY A 58 -14.12 -5.72 -24.73
C GLY A 58 -13.22 -4.53 -25.06
N ILE A 59 -13.31 -3.44 -24.30
CA ILE A 59 -12.44 -2.28 -24.42
C ILE A 59 -11.20 -2.48 -23.55
N ASP A 60 -10.03 -2.26 -24.12
CA ASP A 60 -8.76 -2.35 -23.39
C ASP A 60 -8.66 -1.27 -22.32
N VAL A 61 -8.24 -1.67 -21.12
CA VAL A 61 -8.07 -0.76 -19.98
C VAL A 61 -6.65 -0.84 -19.46
N TYR A 62 -6.04 0.32 -19.29
CA TYR A 62 -4.67 0.47 -18.79
C TYR A 62 -4.67 1.33 -17.54
N THR A 63 -3.77 1.04 -16.62
CA THR A 63 -3.49 1.88 -15.47
C THR A 63 -2.03 2.28 -15.42
N PHE A 64 -1.73 3.43 -14.82
CA PHE A 64 -0.37 3.90 -14.61
C PHE A 64 -0.21 4.37 -13.16
N PRO A 65 -0.02 3.45 -12.21
CA PRO A 65 0.19 3.82 -10.83
C PRO A 65 1.47 4.67 -10.66
N TRP A 66 1.81 4.98 -9.43
CA TRP A 66 2.87 5.92 -9.05
C TRP A 66 4.26 5.67 -9.68
N GLU A 67 4.54 4.43 -10.08
CA GLU A 67 5.81 4.02 -10.71
C GLU A 67 5.93 4.47 -12.17
N ARG A 68 4.87 5.02 -12.77
CA ARG A 68 4.80 5.39 -14.18
C ARG A 68 4.99 4.20 -15.15
N VAL A 69 4.54 3.07 -14.74
CA VAL A 69 4.49 1.88 -15.57
C VAL A 69 3.05 1.66 -15.98
N VAL A 70 2.83 1.48 -17.27
CA VAL A 70 1.51 1.13 -17.79
C VAL A 70 1.25 -0.34 -17.55
N HIS A 71 0.10 -0.65 -17.00
CA HIS A 71 -0.37 -2.01 -16.79
C HIS A 71 -1.69 -2.21 -17.51
N LYS A 72 -1.77 -3.24 -18.36
CA LYS A 72 -3.03 -3.67 -18.97
C LYS A 72 -3.84 -4.46 -17.95
N LEU A 73 -5.09 -4.07 -17.74
CA LEU A 73 -6.00 -4.76 -16.82
C LEU A 73 -6.77 -5.85 -17.54
N THR A 74 -7.15 -6.87 -16.79
CA THR A 74 -8.03 -7.94 -17.26
C THR A 74 -9.27 -8.03 -16.37
N SER A 75 -10.30 -8.77 -16.81
CA SER A 75 -11.52 -9.02 -16.01
C SER A 75 -11.20 -9.67 -14.64
N ASP A 76 -10.16 -10.48 -14.60
CA ASP A 76 -9.75 -11.23 -13.42
C ASP A 76 -8.77 -10.45 -12.53
N HIS A 77 -8.10 -9.44 -13.11
CA HIS A 77 -7.09 -8.62 -12.47
C HIS A 77 -7.36 -7.13 -12.71
N LEU A 78 -8.20 -6.56 -11.88
CA LEU A 78 -8.47 -5.11 -11.86
C LEU A 78 -7.40 -4.29 -11.12
N VAL A 79 -6.55 -4.95 -10.43
CA VAL A 79 -5.27 -4.44 -9.91
C VAL A 79 -4.18 -4.93 -10.85
N PRO A 80 -3.07 -4.20 -11.01
CA PRO A 80 -1.95 -4.65 -11.84
C PRO A 80 -1.64 -6.10 -11.56
N THR A 81 -1.46 -6.88 -12.63
CA THR A 81 -1.14 -8.31 -12.56
C THR A 81 -0.15 -8.56 -11.44
N PRO A 82 -0.29 -9.61 -10.63
CA PRO A 82 0.55 -9.85 -9.47
C PRO A 82 1.99 -10.24 -9.90
N ARG A 83 2.67 -9.32 -10.58
CA ARG A 83 4.08 -9.41 -10.96
C ARG A 83 4.97 -9.78 -9.77
N HIS A 84 4.53 -9.40 -8.56
CA HIS A 84 5.23 -9.73 -7.34
C HIS A 84 5.39 -11.24 -7.12
N LEU A 85 4.52 -12.09 -7.65
CA LEU A 85 4.67 -13.54 -7.57
C LEU A 85 5.83 -14.06 -8.43
N GLU A 86 6.20 -13.32 -9.47
CA GLU A 86 7.26 -13.66 -10.43
C GLU A 86 8.60 -12.98 -10.12
N TYR A 87 8.70 -12.17 -9.07
CA TYR A 87 9.88 -11.35 -8.79
C TYR A 87 11.18 -12.16 -8.78
N ARG A 88 11.21 -13.32 -8.11
CA ARG A 88 12.42 -14.17 -8.09
C ARG A 88 12.81 -14.64 -9.49
N GLU A 89 11.85 -15.14 -10.25
CA GLU A 89 12.09 -15.64 -11.60
C GLU A 89 12.59 -14.53 -12.54
N ILE A 90 11.97 -13.35 -12.45
CA ILE A 90 12.39 -12.18 -13.22
C ILE A 90 13.79 -11.73 -12.82
N PHE A 91 14.07 -11.68 -11.51
CA PHE A 91 15.38 -11.25 -11.00
C PHE A 91 16.49 -12.23 -11.41
N GLU A 92 16.22 -13.54 -11.40
CA GLU A 92 17.20 -14.54 -11.84
C GLU A 92 17.66 -14.35 -13.29
N LYS A 93 16.83 -13.81 -14.16
CA LYS A 93 17.15 -13.50 -15.56
C LYS A 93 17.93 -12.19 -15.74
N LYS A 94 18.07 -11.37 -14.69
CA LYS A 94 18.77 -10.07 -14.79
C LYS A 94 20.29 -10.23 -14.75
N SER A 95 20.96 -9.34 -15.50
CA SER A 95 22.40 -9.11 -15.35
C SER A 95 22.68 -8.22 -14.12
N LYS A 96 23.94 -8.19 -13.65
CA LYS A 96 24.38 -7.27 -12.57
C LYS A 96 23.58 -7.37 -11.27
N LYS A 97 23.17 -8.57 -10.88
CA LYS A 97 22.36 -8.81 -9.68
C LYS A 97 22.96 -8.21 -8.41
N SER A 98 24.29 -8.25 -8.26
CA SER A 98 25.00 -7.65 -7.11
C SER A 98 24.79 -6.14 -7.06
N ASP A 99 24.95 -5.45 -8.19
CA ASP A 99 24.78 -3.99 -8.27
C ASP A 99 23.35 -3.58 -7.93
N HIS A 100 22.36 -4.39 -8.33
CA HIS A 100 20.96 -4.17 -8.01
C HIS A 100 20.67 -4.32 -6.51
N LYS A 101 21.22 -5.35 -5.88
CA LYS A 101 21.11 -5.54 -4.42
C LYS A 101 21.83 -4.42 -3.66
N ASP A 102 23.01 -3.98 -4.10
CA ASP A 102 23.74 -2.87 -3.50
C ASP A 102 22.98 -1.55 -3.57
N GLN A 103 22.30 -1.29 -4.70
CA GLN A 103 21.42 -0.13 -4.86
C GLN A 103 20.26 -0.18 -3.87
N SER A 104 19.61 -1.33 -3.72
CA SER A 104 18.53 -1.55 -2.76
C SER A 104 19.00 -1.34 -1.33
N ARG A 105 20.14 -1.92 -0.97
CA ARG A 105 20.76 -1.81 0.35
C ARG A 105 21.01 -0.36 0.73
N LYS A 106 21.52 0.43 -0.22
CA LYS A 106 21.76 1.86 0.01
C LYS A 106 20.45 2.59 0.32
N ILE A 107 19.42 2.43 -0.52
CA ILE A 107 18.14 3.14 -0.37
C ILE A 107 17.42 2.68 0.91
N LEU A 108 17.42 1.38 1.22
CA LEU A 108 16.86 0.85 2.47
C LEU A 108 17.54 1.48 3.69
N ASN A 109 18.86 1.54 3.71
CA ASN A 109 19.60 2.14 4.81
C ASN A 109 19.28 3.64 4.94
N ASP A 110 19.18 4.37 3.83
CA ASP A 110 18.81 5.78 3.83
C ASP A 110 17.39 5.98 4.39
N ARG A 111 16.41 5.13 4.00
CA ARG A 111 15.05 5.12 4.53
C ARG A 111 15.03 4.87 6.04
N LEU A 112 15.76 3.87 6.50
CA LEU A 112 15.87 3.50 7.93
C LEU A 112 16.61 4.56 8.76
N ASN A 113 17.35 5.45 8.11
CA ASN A 113 17.94 6.64 8.72
C ASN A 113 17.06 7.90 8.60
N GLY A 114 15.79 7.74 8.21
CA GLY A 114 14.81 8.82 8.21
C GLY A 114 14.71 9.60 6.90
N GLN A 115 15.36 9.17 5.83
CA GLN A 115 15.19 9.78 4.52
C GLN A 115 13.89 9.30 3.86
N ILE A 116 13.30 10.16 3.04
CA ILE A 116 12.12 9.85 2.24
C ILE A 116 12.60 9.56 0.82
N ASP A 117 12.46 8.31 0.40
CA ASP A 117 12.73 7.87 -0.96
C ASP A 117 11.44 7.80 -1.79
N ARG A 118 11.58 7.37 -3.06
CA ARG A 118 10.48 7.27 -4.01
C ARG A 118 9.34 6.35 -3.54
N GLY A 119 9.65 5.24 -2.88
CA GLY A 119 8.67 4.26 -2.41
C GLY A 119 7.76 4.78 -1.29
N ILE A 120 8.19 5.83 -0.56
CA ILE A 120 7.42 6.47 0.50
C ILE A 120 7.25 7.98 0.27
N ALA A 121 7.34 8.43 -0.99
CA ALA A 121 7.26 9.86 -1.35
C ALA A 121 5.94 10.55 -0.96
N TYR A 122 4.88 9.77 -0.71
CA TYR A 122 3.60 10.27 -0.21
C TYR A 122 3.64 10.68 1.27
N MET A 123 4.70 10.30 2.00
CA MET A 123 4.85 10.64 3.42
C MET A 123 5.36 12.09 3.58
N LYS A 124 4.76 12.83 4.50
CA LYS A 124 5.24 14.18 4.87
C LYS A 124 6.47 14.13 5.77
N THR A 125 6.56 13.12 6.61
CA THR A 125 7.64 12.90 7.57
C THR A 125 7.98 11.41 7.53
N SER A 126 9.27 11.08 7.55
CA SER A 126 9.69 9.68 7.58
C SER A 126 9.18 8.99 8.85
N PRO A 127 8.62 7.78 8.76
CA PRO A 127 8.22 7.01 9.94
C PRO A 127 9.43 6.55 10.80
N TYR A 128 10.64 6.72 10.29
CA TYR A 128 11.90 6.44 10.99
C TYR A 128 12.55 7.68 11.61
N ALA A 129 12.06 8.89 11.30
CA ALA A 129 12.53 10.10 11.92
C ALA A 129 12.18 10.08 13.42
N ASP A 130 13.12 10.48 14.24
CA ASP A 130 12.87 10.65 15.68
C ASP A 130 12.28 12.03 15.91
N THR A 131 10.97 12.12 15.89
CA THR A 131 10.19 13.35 16.09
C THR A 131 9.52 13.41 17.45
N SER A 132 9.71 12.38 18.28
CA SER A 132 9.09 12.34 19.62
C SER A 132 10.09 12.71 20.71
N ASP A 133 9.81 13.76 21.44
CA ASP A 133 10.54 14.17 22.66
C ASP A 133 10.39 13.20 23.85
N SER A 134 9.75 12.06 23.67
CA SER A 134 9.49 11.16 24.78
C SER A 134 10.61 10.13 24.98
N ASN A 135 11.33 10.25 26.09
CA ASN A 135 12.17 9.21 26.67
C ASN A 135 11.35 8.01 27.21
N GLN A 136 10.05 7.97 26.95
CA GLN A 136 9.16 6.91 27.45
C GLN A 136 9.45 5.61 26.70
N LYS A 137 9.68 4.54 27.46
CA LYS A 137 9.85 3.19 26.92
C LYS A 137 8.60 2.74 26.18
N ILE A 138 8.79 2.13 25.02
CA ILE A 138 7.72 1.56 24.20
C ILE A 138 7.26 0.25 24.84
N PHE A 139 8.20 -0.63 25.21
CA PHE A 139 7.91 -1.91 25.84
C PHE A 139 8.26 -1.90 27.33
N LEU A 140 7.51 -2.67 28.13
CA LEU A 140 7.64 -2.70 29.60
C LEU A 140 8.86 -3.50 30.08
N ASN A 141 9.53 -4.25 29.20
CA ASN A 141 10.68 -5.12 29.54
C ASN A 141 10.38 -6.09 30.72
N ASN A 142 9.21 -6.70 30.68
CA ASN A 142 8.69 -7.60 31.72
C ASN A 142 8.98 -9.09 31.43
N GLY A 143 9.85 -9.38 30.47
CA GLY A 143 10.21 -10.74 30.04
C GLY A 143 9.20 -11.40 29.09
N LYS A 144 8.15 -10.69 28.71
CA LYS A 144 7.12 -11.19 27.79
C LYS A 144 7.53 -10.91 26.34
N PRO A 145 7.05 -11.72 25.38
CA PRO A 145 7.22 -11.42 23.95
C PRO A 145 6.66 -10.03 23.60
N LYS A 146 7.46 -9.24 22.88
CA LYS A 146 7.14 -7.88 22.47
C LYS A 146 6.49 -7.88 21.09
N VAL A 147 5.26 -7.46 21.03
CA VAL A 147 4.46 -7.45 19.78
C VAL A 147 3.99 -6.05 19.46
N ALA A 148 4.15 -5.65 18.21
CA ALA A 148 3.59 -4.37 17.73
C ALA A 148 2.67 -4.59 16.54
N LEU A 149 1.50 -3.94 16.56
CA LEU A 149 0.57 -3.87 15.45
C LEU A 149 0.70 -2.50 14.78
N MET A 150 1.01 -2.50 13.48
CA MET A 150 1.03 -1.28 12.65
C MET A 150 -0.28 -1.17 11.89
N MET A 151 -1.10 -0.19 12.31
CA MET A 151 -2.42 0.02 11.72
C MET A 151 -2.33 0.56 10.29
N HIS A 152 -3.28 0.15 9.46
CA HIS A 152 -3.57 0.80 8.19
C HIS A 152 -4.54 1.98 8.35
N CYS A 153 -4.69 2.77 7.31
CA CYS A 153 -5.77 3.74 7.21
C CYS A 153 -7.07 2.97 6.90
N PHE A 154 -8.10 3.12 7.74
CA PHE A 154 -9.38 2.42 7.55
C PHE A 154 -10.12 2.82 6.27
N TYR A 155 -9.74 3.95 5.68
CA TYR A 155 -10.30 4.47 4.43
C TYR A 155 -9.47 4.11 3.20
N ASP A 156 -8.42 3.31 3.38
CA ASP A 156 -7.68 2.73 2.27
C ASP A 156 -8.39 1.51 1.72
N ALA A 157 -8.05 1.09 0.50
CA ALA A 157 -8.68 -0.07 -0.12
C ALA A 157 -8.12 -1.37 0.50
N PRO A 158 -8.96 -2.17 1.20
CA PRO A 158 -8.49 -3.41 1.81
C PRO A 158 -8.21 -4.49 0.76
N HIS A 159 -8.85 -4.42 -0.41
CA HIS A 159 -8.80 -5.43 -1.47
C HIS A 159 -7.85 -5.05 -2.62
N ILE A 160 -6.80 -4.30 -2.33
CA ILE A 160 -5.78 -3.95 -3.32
C ILE A 160 -4.98 -5.19 -3.77
N TYR A 161 -4.85 -6.17 -2.91
CA TYR A 161 -4.29 -7.50 -3.18
C TYR A 161 -5.37 -8.57 -3.02
N LYS A 162 -5.30 -9.62 -3.82
CA LYS A 162 -6.39 -10.57 -4.04
C LYS A 162 -6.82 -11.34 -2.80
N ASP A 163 -5.88 -11.80 -2.01
CA ASP A 163 -6.11 -12.81 -0.99
C ASP A 163 -5.90 -12.27 0.45
N MET A 164 -6.50 -11.13 0.77
CA MET A 164 -6.60 -10.69 2.16
C MET A 164 -7.52 -11.64 2.93
N ILE A 165 -7.03 -12.21 4.04
CA ILE A 165 -7.76 -13.22 4.83
C ILE A 165 -8.84 -12.64 5.74
N PHE A 166 -8.92 -11.33 5.87
CA PHE A 166 -9.95 -10.59 6.59
C PHE A 166 -10.78 -9.76 5.61
N GLU A 167 -12.03 -9.51 5.94
CA GLU A 167 -12.93 -8.73 5.08
C GLU A 167 -12.45 -7.27 4.94
N ASP A 168 -11.88 -6.70 6.03
CA ASP A 168 -11.33 -5.36 6.07
C ASP A 168 -10.32 -5.18 7.22
N PHE A 169 -9.74 -3.96 7.31
CA PHE A 169 -8.77 -3.64 8.36
C PHE A 169 -9.39 -3.61 9.76
N PHE A 170 -10.68 -3.31 9.88
CA PHE A 170 -11.36 -3.26 11.17
C PHE A 170 -11.57 -4.69 11.71
N GLU A 171 -12.03 -5.61 10.87
CA GLU A 171 -12.16 -7.02 11.26
C GLU A 171 -10.81 -7.61 11.69
N TRP A 172 -9.74 -7.31 10.93
CA TRP A 172 -8.41 -7.74 11.31
C TRP A 172 -7.99 -7.25 12.69
N ILE A 173 -8.21 -5.96 12.99
CA ILE A 173 -7.85 -5.39 14.29
C ILE A 173 -8.68 -5.99 15.42
N GLU A 174 -9.98 -6.12 15.25
CA GLU A 174 -10.88 -6.76 16.21
C GLU A 174 -10.46 -8.21 16.49
N PHE A 175 -10.12 -8.92 15.43
CA PHE A 175 -9.61 -10.29 15.55
C PHE A 175 -8.34 -10.34 16.39
N VAL A 176 -7.35 -9.51 16.10
CA VAL A 176 -6.08 -9.47 16.85
C VAL A 176 -6.31 -9.04 18.30
N PHE A 177 -7.05 -7.97 18.54
CA PHE A 177 -7.26 -7.44 19.89
C PHE A 177 -7.94 -8.45 20.80
N SER A 178 -8.98 -9.13 20.32
CA SER A 178 -9.68 -10.16 21.09
C SER A 178 -8.83 -11.36 21.50
N ARG A 179 -7.73 -11.63 20.76
CA ARG A 179 -6.75 -12.68 21.08
C ARG A 179 -5.68 -12.15 22.04
N VAL A 180 -5.13 -11.01 21.72
CA VAL A 180 -4.04 -10.40 22.50
C VAL A 180 -4.43 -10.12 23.95
N GLU A 181 -5.68 -9.73 24.22
CA GLU A 181 -6.18 -9.59 25.60
C GLU A 181 -6.08 -10.87 26.46
N LYS A 182 -5.98 -12.03 25.80
CA LYS A 182 -5.86 -13.36 26.45
C LYS A 182 -4.44 -13.89 26.44
N MET A 183 -3.51 -13.16 25.82
CA MET A 183 -2.10 -13.57 25.68
C MET A 183 -1.22 -12.92 26.74
N ASP A 184 -0.16 -13.62 27.11
CA ASP A 184 0.86 -13.05 27.98
C ASP A 184 1.99 -12.40 27.16
N VAL A 185 1.69 -11.25 26.56
CA VAL A 185 2.58 -10.49 25.68
C VAL A 185 2.65 -9.02 26.08
N ASP A 186 3.74 -8.36 25.73
CA ASP A 186 3.88 -6.91 25.81
C ASP A 186 3.48 -6.29 24.46
N PHE A 187 2.20 -5.93 24.37
CA PHE A 187 1.58 -5.52 23.11
C PHE A 187 1.39 -4.01 23.00
N VAL A 188 1.74 -3.47 21.83
CA VAL A 188 1.52 -2.07 21.48
C VAL A 188 0.90 -1.93 20.10
N VAL A 189 0.12 -0.86 19.91
CA VAL A 189 -0.50 -0.52 18.64
C VAL A 189 0.00 0.84 18.18
N LYS A 190 0.50 0.93 16.96
CA LYS A 190 0.88 2.20 16.35
C LYS A 190 -0.12 2.59 15.26
N PRO A 191 -0.86 3.71 15.44
CA PRO A 191 -1.72 4.24 14.39
C PRO A 191 -0.93 4.65 13.15
N HIS A 192 -1.58 4.59 11.97
CA HIS A 192 -0.95 5.02 10.73
C HIS A 192 -0.65 6.54 10.76
N PRO A 193 0.56 7.00 10.40
CA PRO A 193 0.95 8.40 10.57
C PRO A 193 0.14 9.36 9.69
N ASN A 194 -0.29 8.93 8.51
CA ASN A 194 -1.09 9.71 7.56
C ASN A 194 -2.61 9.45 7.68
N ALA A 195 -3.06 8.95 8.84
CA ALA A 195 -4.47 8.66 9.04
C ALA A 195 -5.36 9.90 8.82
N GLN A 196 -6.44 9.72 8.10
CA GLN A 196 -7.48 10.74 7.90
C GLN A 196 -8.20 11.07 9.22
N PRO A 197 -8.82 12.24 9.38
CA PRO A 197 -9.49 12.64 10.64
C PRO A 197 -10.49 11.60 11.16
N LEU A 198 -11.27 10.97 10.28
CA LEU A 198 -12.24 9.94 10.65
C LEU A 198 -11.59 8.67 11.25
N ASN A 199 -10.33 8.36 10.94
CA ASN A 199 -9.61 7.27 11.60
C ASN A 199 -9.49 7.51 13.12
N ASN A 200 -9.40 8.77 13.55
CA ASN A 200 -9.26 9.10 14.97
C ASN A 200 -10.50 8.66 15.76
N GLU A 201 -11.70 8.82 15.20
CA GLU A 201 -12.94 8.36 15.81
C GLU A 201 -12.96 6.84 16.00
N ILE A 202 -12.57 6.10 14.98
CA ILE A 202 -12.46 4.63 15.04
C ILE A 202 -11.44 4.22 16.11
N ILE A 203 -10.28 4.87 16.14
CA ILE A 203 -9.22 4.59 17.12
C ILE A 203 -9.72 4.88 18.55
N GLU A 204 -10.43 5.99 18.79
CA GLU A 204 -10.96 6.29 20.10
C GLU A 204 -12.06 5.30 20.54
N ASN A 205 -12.86 4.79 19.61
CA ASN A 205 -13.82 3.74 19.90
C ASN A 205 -13.13 2.41 20.24
N LEU A 206 -12.06 2.06 19.52
CA LEU A 206 -11.24 0.88 19.83
C LEU A 206 -10.58 1.00 21.21
N LYS A 207 -10.05 2.16 21.59
CA LYS A 207 -9.48 2.40 22.92
C LYS A 207 -10.52 2.24 24.05
N LYS A 208 -11.76 2.67 23.80
CA LYS A 208 -12.86 2.49 24.77
C LYS A 208 -13.24 1.00 24.91
N LYS A 209 -13.29 0.28 23.79
CA LYS A 209 -13.65 -1.14 23.76
C LYS A 209 -12.55 -2.03 24.35
N TYR A 210 -11.27 -1.67 24.14
CA TYR A 210 -10.09 -2.41 24.56
C TYR A 210 -9.16 -1.55 25.45
N PRO A 211 -9.58 -1.21 26.69
CA PRO A 211 -8.87 -0.26 27.54
C PRO A 211 -7.49 -0.72 28.00
N ASN A 212 -7.20 -2.02 27.94
CA ASN A 212 -5.92 -2.58 28.32
C ASN A 212 -4.88 -2.55 27.16
N ILE A 213 -5.29 -2.26 25.93
CA ILE A 213 -4.40 -2.19 24.78
C ILE A 213 -3.72 -0.81 24.74
N ARG A 214 -2.39 -0.83 24.69
CA ARG A 214 -1.57 0.37 24.66
C ARG A 214 -1.40 0.89 23.24
N PHE A 215 -1.88 2.13 23.01
CA PHE A 215 -1.70 2.83 21.75
C PHE A 215 -0.51 3.78 21.84
N LEU A 216 0.41 3.67 20.90
CA LEU A 216 1.53 4.58 20.74
C LEU A 216 1.06 5.89 20.08
N ASN A 217 1.89 6.93 20.21
CA ASN A 217 1.73 8.11 19.37
C ASN A 217 1.99 7.70 17.90
N LYS A 218 1.19 8.18 16.96
CA LYS A 218 1.35 7.90 15.53
C LYS A 218 2.73 8.31 14.99
N ASN A 219 3.38 9.29 15.63
CA ASN A 219 4.70 9.78 15.28
C ASN A 219 5.85 9.05 16.02
N THR A 220 5.55 8.02 16.82
CA THR A 220 6.60 7.17 17.41
C THR A 220 7.49 6.59 16.31
N SER A 221 8.80 6.79 16.42
CA SER A 221 9.75 6.30 15.41
C SER A 221 9.75 4.77 15.32
N ASN A 222 9.63 4.24 14.10
CA ASN A 222 9.78 2.81 13.83
C ASN A 222 11.18 2.31 14.25
N LYS A 223 12.21 3.15 14.11
CA LYS A 223 13.56 2.83 14.56
C LYS A 223 13.62 2.55 16.06
N ARG A 224 12.89 3.32 16.87
CA ARG A 224 12.82 3.07 18.33
C ARG A 224 12.15 1.75 18.65
N ILE A 225 11.07 1.39 17.96
CA ILE A 225 10.37 0.12 18.16
C ILE A 225 11.33 -1.05 17.89
N ILE A 226 12.12 -0.96 16.81
CA ILE A 226 13.12 -1.98 16.46
C ILE A 226 14.21 -2.05 17.53
N LEU A 227 14.77 -0.89 17.93
CA LEU A 227 15.88 -0.84 18.91
C LEU A 227 15.49 -1.32 20.30
N GLU A 228 14.22 -1.22 20.68
CA GLU A 228 13.72 -1.78 21.94
C GLU A 228 13.49 -3.31 21.90
N GLY A 229 13.77 -3.95 20.75
CA GLY A 229 13.83 -5.41 20.60
C GLY A 229 12.47 -6.06 20.47
N ILE A 230 11.71 -5.65 19.46
CA ILE A 230 10.43 -6.28 19.09
C ILE A 230 10.63 -7.71 18.58
N ASP A 231 9.78 -8.66 18.99
CA ASP A 231 9.81 -10.07 18.59
C ASP A 231 8.91 -10.35 17.37
N LEU A 232 7.73 -9.70 17.31
CA LEU A 232 6.76 -9.89 16.22
C LEU A 232 6.09 -8.58 15.81
N LEU A 233 6.14 -8.27 14.54
CA LEU A 233 5.38 -7.20 13.91
C LEU A 233 4.12 -7.75 13.25
N LEU A 234 2.98 -7.09 13.45
CA LEU A 234 1.71 -7.38 12.77
C LEU A 234 1.37 -6.25 11.80
N THR A 235 1.11 -6.59 10.55
CA THR A 235 0.63 -5.66 9.52
C THR A 235 -0.21 -6.40 8.48
N VAL A 236 -0.94 -5.69 7.62
CA VAL A 236 -1.62 -6.35 6.48
C VAL A 236 -0.66 -6.47 5.31
N TYR A 237 -0.36 -5.36 4.63
CA TYR A 237 0.58 -5.29 3.49
C TYR A 237 1.42 -4.00 3.53
N GLY A 238 1.63 -3.44 4.71
CA GLY A 238 2.40 -2.21 4.88
C GLY A 238 3.89 -2.37 4.56
N THR A 239 4.50 -1.29 4.08
CA THR A 239 5.95 -1.24 3.80
C THR A 239 6.80 -1.61 5.01
N VAL A 240 6.29 -1.38 6.22
CA VAL A 240 6.91 -1.80 7.48
C VAL A 240 7.24 -3.30 7.53
N GLY A 241 6.54 -4.13 6.76
CA GLY A 241 6.76 -5.57 6.71
C GLY A 241 8.18 -5.92 6.29
N HIS A 242 8.61 -5.50 5.11
CA HIS A 242 9.98 -5.76 4.64
C HIS A 242 11.03 -4.90 5.37
N GLU A 243 10.66 -3.70 5.83
CA GLU A 243 11.55 -2.82 6.57
C GLU A 243 11.95 -3.43 7.92
N PHE A 244 10.99 -3.95 8.71
CA PHE A 244 11.28 -4.62 9.98
C PHE A 244 11.98 -5.97 9.77
N ALA A 245 11.58 -6.74 8.75
CA ALA A 245 12.27 -7.97 8.40
C ALA A 245 13.75 -7.72 8.07
N TYR A 246 14.11 -6.60 7.43
CA TYR A 246 15.50 -6.22 7.16
C TYR A 246 16.33 -6.05 8.45
N HIS A 247 15.68 -5.76 9.57
CA HIS A 247 16.29 -5.74 10.91
C HIS A 247 16.20 -7.07 11.67
N GLY A 248 15.73 -8.12 11.03
CA GLY A 248 15.63 -9.45 11.65
C GLY A 248 14.37 -9.67 12.49
N VAL A 249 13.39 -8.76 12.41
CA VAL A 249 12.12 -8.87 13.12
C VAL A 249 11.20 -9.83 12.37
N LYS A 250 10.58 -10.79 13.07
CA LYS A 250 9.52 -11.63 12.48
C LYS A 250 8.32 -10.76 12.14
N VAL A 251 7.75 -10.97 10.97
CA VAL A 251 6.58 -10.21 10.49
C VAL A 251 5.46 -11.16 10.13
N LEU A 252 4.28 -10.93 10.71
CA LEU A 252 3.04 -11.64 10.37
C LEU A 252 2.13 -10.70 9.58
N MET A 253 1.84 -11.06 8.35
CA MET A 253 1.00 -10.31 7.44
C MET A 253 -0.40 -10.93 7.33
N ALA A 254 -1.40 -10.12 7.02
CA ALA A 254 -2.80 -10.56 7.04
C ALA A 254 -3.32 -10.94 5.65
N GLY A 255 -2.52 -11.62 4.85
CA GLY A 255 -2.90 -12.10 3.54
C GLY A 255 -1.84 -11.86 2.47
N ASP A 256 -2.23 -12.02 1.21
CA ASP A 256 -1.35 -11.83 0.07
C ASP A 256 -0.83 -10.38 0.00
N ASN A 257 0.41 -10.25 -0.39
CA ASN A 257 1.08 -8.96 -0.52
C ASN A 257 2.32 -9.07 -1.42
N PRO A 258 2.96 -7.95 -1.79
CA PRO A 258 4.13 -7.96 -2.68
C PRO A 258 5.30 -8.83 -2.26
N THR A 259 5.38 -9.24 -0.99
CA THR A 259 6.48 -10.11 -0.49
C THR A 259 6.22 -11.60 -0.73
N ALA A 260 5.10 -12.00 -1.33
CA ALA A 260 4.65 -13.39 -1.45
C ALA A 260 5.63 -14.32 -2.21
N ALA A 261 6.48 -13.78 -3.09
CA ALA A 261 7.53 -14.56 -3.74
C ALA A 261 8.72 -14.91 -2.83
N TYR A 262 8.75 -14.38 -1.60
CA TYR A 262 9.88 -14.49 -0.67
C TYR A 262 9.45 -15.07 0.67
N ASN A 263 10.41 -15.65 1.41
CA ASN A 263 10.15 -16.36 2.68
C ASN A 263 10.63 -15.58 3.91
N PHE A 264 10.72 -14.24 3.83
CA PHE A 264 11.18 -13.44 4.96
C PHE A 264 10.04 -12.91 5.86
N SER A 265 8.79 -13.25 5.55
CA SER A 265 7.61 -12.91 6.34
C SER A 265 6.64 -14.09 6.40
N LEU A 266 5.78 -14.11 7.42
CA LEU A 266 4.73 -15.10 7.60
C LEU A 266 3.49 -14.63 6.85
N LEU A 267 3.05 -15.42 5.87
CA LEU A 267 1.92 -15.16 5.00
C LEU A 267 0.88 -16.27 5.16
N PRO A 268 0.04 -16.21 6.20
CA PRO A 268 -1.03 -17.19 6.38
C PRO A 268 -2.07 -17.06 5.27
N SER A 269 -2.63 -18.17 4.88
CA SER A 269 -3.72 -18.24 3.89
C SER A 269 -5.11 -18.33 4.52
N THR A 270 -5.18 -18.53 5.85
CA THR A 270 -6.45 -18.61 6.60
C THR A 270 -6.35 -17.88 7.95
N LYS A 271 -7.52 -17.53 8.53
CA LYS A 271 -7.59 -16.92 9.87
C LYS A 271 -7.06 -17.87 10.96
N GLU A 272 -7.25 -19.18 10.80
CA GLU A 272 -6.75 -20.19 11.73
C GLU A 272 -5.22 -20.25 11.71
N GLN A 273 -4.61 -20.17 10.53
CA GLN A 273 -3.16 -20.08 10.38
C GLN A 273 -2.60 -18.79 10.98
N TYR A 274 -3.30 -17.66 10.75
CA TYR A 274 -2.94 -16.40 11.36
C TYR A 274 -2.96 -16.47 12.89
N GLU A 275 -4.03 -17.01 13.45
CA GLU A 275 -4.18 -17.23 14.90
C GLU A 275 -3.08 -18.15 15.44
N TYR A 276 -2.78 -19.25 14.73
CA TYR A 276 -1.70 -20.14 15.13
C TYR A 276 -0.37 -19.42 15.24
N TYR A 277 0.01 -18.61 14.26
CA TYR A 277 1.26 -17.84 14.32
C TYR A 277 1.21 -16.80 15.44
N LEU A 278 0.11 -16.08 15.61
CA LEU A 278 -0.05 -15.09 16.65
C LEU A 278 0.08 -15.71 18.06
N MET A 279 -0.51 -16.87 18.28
CA MET A 279 -0.52 -17.55 19.59
C MET A 279 0.75 -18.33 19.91
N ASN A 280 1.65 -18.55 18.93
CA ASN A 280 2.84 -19.38 19.10
C ASN A 280 4.14 -18.64 18.74
N ILE A 281 4.27 -17.37 19.11
CA ILE A 281 5.38 -16.47 18.74
C ILE A 281 6.74 -17.09 18.98
N ASP A 282 6.93 -17.75 20.13
CA ASP A 282 8.19 -18.37 20.54
C ASP A 282 8.55 -19.63 19.75
N LYS A 283 7.55 -20.24 19.08
CA LYS A 283 7.72 -21.49 18.31
C LYS A 283 7.90 -21.25 16.83
N ILE A 284 7.77 -19.99 16.38
CA ILE A 284 7.91 -19.67 14.96
C ILE A 284 9.39 -19.70 14.59
N GLU A 285 9.73 -20.63 13.71
CA GLU A 285 11.01 -20.64 13.01
C GLU A 285 10.87 -19.90 11.69
N LEU A 286 11.54 -18.77 11.55
CA LEU A 286 11.58 -17.98 10.32
C LEU A 286 13.02 -17.55 10.07
N THR A 287 13.62 -18.06 9.00
CA THR A 287 14.95 -17.61 8.56
C THR A 287 14.79 -16.39 7.66
N ILE A 288 15.24 -15.25 8.15
CA ILE A 288 15.17 -13.98 7.42
C ILE A 288 16.51 -13.77 6.71
N ASN A 289 16.48 -13.83 5.36
CA ASN A 289 17.64 -13.52 4.53
C ASN A 289 17.54 -12.07 4.03
N LYS A 290 18.52 -11.24 4.41
CA LYS A 290 18.59 -9.84 3.98
C LYS A 290 18.73 -9.67 2.49
N GLU A 291 19.43 -10.57 1.81
CA GLU A 291 19.58 -10.52 0.35
C GLU A 291 18.24 -10.72 -0.38
N ASP A 292 17.35 -11.55 0.17
CA ASP A 292 16.00 -11.72 -0.36
C ASP A 292 15.19 -10.43 -0.23
N ILE A 293 15.39 -9.67 0.83
CA ILE A 293 14.72 -8.39 1.04
C ILE A 293 15.30 -7.32 0.11
N GLU A 294 16.61 -7.30 -0.11
CA GLU A 294 17.27 -6.42 -1.07
C GLU A 294 16.81 -6.71 -2.51
N GLU A 295 16.67 -7.97 -2.86
CA GLU A 295 16.12 -8.41 -4.14
C GLU A 295 14.66 -7.98 -4.29
N PHE A 296 13.80 -8.28 -3.30
CA PHE A 296 12.42 -7.81 -3.24
C PHE A 296 12.33 -6.30 -3.44
N PHE A 297 13.15 -5.55 -2.69
CA PHE A 297 13.14 -4.08 -2.75
C PHE A 297 13.49 -3.57 -4.16
N TYR A 298 14.49 -4.18 -4.80
CA TYR A 298 14.84 -3.87 -6.18
C TYR A 298 13.65 -4.11 -7.12
N MET A 299 13.10 -5.31 -7.07
CA MET A 299 12.01 -5.71 -7.97
C MET A 299 10.74 -4.89 -7.76
N HIS A 300 10.46 -4.49 -6.54
CA HIS A 300 9.22 -3.79 -6.19
C HIS A 300 9.30 -2.27 -6.40
N TYR A 301 10.45 -1.67 -6.12
CA TYR A 301 10.58 -0.20 -6.13
C TYR A 301 11.49 0.35 -7.23
N LEU A 302 12.45 -0.43 -7.72
CA LEU A 302 13.49 0.06 -8.63
C LEU A 302 13.36 -0.55 -10.03
N ASP A 303 12.99 -1.83 -10.13
CA ASP A 303 12.77 -2.49 -11.41
C ASP A 303 11.38 -2.17 -11.96
N ILE A 304 11.33 -1.22 -12.85
CA ILE A 304 10.08 -0.69 -13.38
C ILE A 304 9.47 -1.66 -14.44
N GLY A 305 10.26 -2.59 -15.00
CA GLY A 305 9.80 -3.50 -16.06
C GLY A 305 9.52 -2.79 -17.40
N ASP A 306 8.77 -3.47 -18.25
CA ASP A 306 8.28 -2.94 -19.53
C ASP A 306 7.11 -1.98 -19.32
N GLY A 307 6.76 -1.20 -20.33
CA GLY A 307 5.63 -0.24 -20.24
C GLY A 307 5.97 1.06 -19.52
N ARG A 308 7.26 1.40 -19.36
CA ARG A 308 7.68 2.64 -18.73
C ARG A 308 7.29 3.86 -19.56
N ILE A 309 6.64 4.83 -18.93
CA ILE A 309 6.41 6.13 -19.53
C ILE A 309 7.68 6.97 -19.43
N GLU A 310 8.34 7.20 -20.57
CA GLU A 310 9.49 8.09 -20.67
C GLU A 310 9.02 9.53 -20.87
N GLY A 311 9.73 10.50 -20.31
CA GLY A 311 9.44 11.92 -20.51
C GLY A 311 9.73 12.79 -19.31
N ASN A 312 9.59 14.11 -19.50
CA ASN A 312 9.88 15.11 -18.47
C ASN A 312 8.92 14.95 -17.29
N ASN A 313 9.50 14.77 -16.11
CA ASN A 313 8.84 14.48 -14.84
C ASN A 313 7.83 15.54 -14.39
N ASP A 314 7.94 16.76 -14.91
CA ASP A 314 7.23 17.93 -14.39
C ASP A 314 5.75 17.99 -14.81
N LEU A 315 5.34 17.28 -15.86
CA LEU A 315 3.96 17.29 -16.37
C LEU A 315 3.02 16.29 -15.70
N PHE A 316 3.54 15.14 -15.25
CA PHE A 316 2.75 14.15 -14.51
C PHE A 316 2.54 14.51 -13.05
N PHE A 317 3.39 15.39 -12.54
CA PHE A 317 3.29 15.92 -11.20
C PHE A 317 3.24 17.44 -11.28
N VAL A 318 2.08 17.98 -11.54
CA VAL A 318 1.70 19.21 -10.85
C VAL A 318 1.92 18.86 -9.38
N ARG A 319 3.04 19.33 -8.85
CA ARG A 319 3.48 18.93 -7.52
C ARG A 319 2.30 19.12 -6.59
N LYS A 320 2.03 18.15 -5.75
CA LYS A 320 0.98 18.20 -4.72
C LYS A 320 0.93 19.50 -3.90
N ARG A 321 1.99 20.31 -3.96
CA ARG A 321 2.07 21.64 -3.35
C ARG A 321 1.23 22.70 -4.05
N ASP A 322 1.01 22.53 -5.33
CA ASP A 322 0.39 23.56 -6.17
C ASP A 322 -1.01 23.13 -6.68
N TYR A 323 -1.42 21.90 -6.36
CA TYR A 323 -2.75 21.41 -6.71
C TYR A 323 -3.79 21.95 -5.73
N ASP A 324 -4.33 23.10 -6.09
CA ASP A 324 -5.56 23.63 -5.51
C ASP A 324 -6.68 23.51 -6.57
N PRO A 325 -7.62 22.55 -6.40
CA PRO A 325 -8.71 22.38 -7.35
C PRO A 325 -9.66 23.60 -7.43
N SER A 326 -9.56 24.53 -6.49
CA SER A 326 -10.29 25.81 -6.53
C SER A 326 -9.57 26.88 -7.34
N ASN A 327 -8.28 26.66 -7.67
CA ASN A 327 -7.50 27.63 -8.42
C ASN A 327 -7.77 27.55 -9.94
N LYS A 328 -8.66 28.42 -10.40
CA LYS A 328 -9.02 28.50 -11.84
C LYS A 328 -7.82 28.83 -12.74
N ASN A 329 -6.83 29.55 -12.26
CA ASN A 329 -5.65 29.93 -13.06
C ASN A 329 -4.79 28.70 -13.40
N MET A 330 -4.76 27.69 -12.56
CA MET A 330 -4.05 26.45 -12.84
C MET A 330 -4.61 25.74 -14.09
N PHE A 331 -5.92 25.72 -14.27
CA PHE A 331 -6.54 25.14 -15.48
C PHE A 331 -6.27 26.00 -16.72
N ILE A 332 -6.18 27.31 -16.59
CA ILE A 332 -5.87 28.22 -17.69
C ILE A 332 -4.40 28.01 -18.14
N GLU A 333 -3.48 27.86 -17.22
CA GLU A 333 -2.08 27.55 -17.52
C GLU A 333 -1.89 26.19 -18.19
N LEU A 334 -2.76 25.20 -17.86
CA LEU A 334 -2.73 23.86 -18.45
C LEU A 334 -3.23 23.80 -19.89
N ILE A 335 -3.99 24.80 -20.36
CA ILE A 335 -4.59 24.86 -21.70
C ILE A 335 -3.94 25.87 -22.64
N ASP A 336 -2.83 26.53 -22.22
CA ASP A 336 -2.06 27.35 -23.14
C ASP A 336 -1.32 26.50 -24.20
N ASP A 337 -1.01 27.09 -25.36
CA ASP A 337 -0.38 26.38 -26.48
C ASP A 337 0.97 25.74 -26.15
N ALA A 338 1.72 26.29 -25.20
CA ALA A 338 3.00 25.73 -24.77
C ALA A 338 2.80 24.50 -23.88
N SER A 339 1.77 24.51 -23.05
CA SER A 339 1.36 23.37 -22.24
C SER A 339 0.80 22.24 -23.10
N VAL A 340 -0.03 22.56 -24.10
CA VAL A 340 -0.58 21.57 -25.04
C VAL A 340 0.53 20.81 -25.77
N LYS A 341 1.55 21.51 -26.29
CA LYS A 341 2.71 20.86 -26.94
C LYS A 341 3.53 19.95 -26.00
N LYS A 342 3.55 20.26 -24.71
CA LYS A 342 4.17 19.39 -23.71
C LYS A 342 3.31 18.13 -23.47
N PHE A 343 1.98 18.26 -23.53
CA PHE A 343 1.08 17.10 -23.44
C PHE A 343 1.25 16.14 -24.62
N ASP A 344 1.54 16.61 -25.84
CA ASP A 344 1.79 15.72 -26.99
C ASP A 344 2.92 14.73 -26.70
N SER A 345 4.04 15.20 -26.14
CA SER A 345 5.17 14.32 -25.77
C SER A 345 4.81 13.30 -24.68
N VAL A 346 3.89 13.66 -23.79
CA VAL A 346 3.37 12.79 -22.76
C VAL A 346 2.47 11.72 -23.35
N PHE A 347 1.55 12.11 -24.25
CA PHE A 347 0.68 11.17 -24.97
C PHE A 347 1.48 10.21 -25.83
N ASP A 348 2.53 10.67 -26.50
CA ASP A 348 3.45 9.82 -27.26
C ASP A 348 4.16 8.79 -26.37
N SER A 349 4.60 9.22 -25.18
CA SER A 349 5.21 8.32 -24.19
C SER A 349 4.22 7.28 -23.67
N PHE A 350 2.97 7.67 -23.43
CA PHE A 350 1.90 6.74 -23.07
C PHE A 350 1.61 5.74 -24.19
N SER A 351 1.49 6.21 -25.42
CA SER A 351 1.23 5.36 -26.57
C SER A 351 2.32 4.30 -26.73
N LYS A 352 3.58 4.71 -26.64
CA LYS A 352 4.73 3.78 -26.66
C LYS A 352 4.73 2.79 -25.52
N ALA A 353 4.39 3.26 -24.29
CA ALA A 353 4.33 2.38 -23.12
C ALA A 353 3.19 1.36 -23.24
N ILE A 354 2.05 1.75 -23.81
CA ILE A 354 0.92 0.87 -24.10
C ILE A 354 1.33 -0.19 -25.13
N GLU A 355 2.02 0.19 -26.21
CA GLU A 355 2.52 -0.74 -27.24
C GLU A 355 3.47 -1.80 -26.68
N GLN A 356 4.17 -1.52 -25.59
CA GLN A 356 5.07 -2.47 -24.92
C GLN A 356 4.32 -3.51 -24.08
N VAL A 357 3.09 -3.26 -23.67
CA VAL A 357 2.29 -4.15 -22.82
C VAL A 357 1.08 -4.77 -23.51
N ASP A 358 0.82 -4.39 -24.78
CA ASP A 358 -0.18 -5.03 -25.65
C ASP A 358 0.34 -6.37 -26.19
#